data_c725e5799f60369f95e5d421a67c860b
#
_entry.id   c725e5799f60369f95e5d421a67c860b
#
_cell.length_a   1.000
_cell.length_b   1.000
_cell.length_c   1.000
_cell.angle_alpha   90.00
_cell.angle_beta   90.00
_cell.angle_gamma   90.00
#
_symmetry.space_group_name_H-M   'P 1'
#
loop_
_entity.id
_entity.type
_entity.pdbx_description
1 polymer ?
#
loop_
_entity_poly.entity_id
_entity_poly.type
_entity_poly.pdbx_seq_one_letter_code
_entity_poly.pdbx_strand_id
1 'polypeptide(L)'
;MYMIRKTAVSIAIISALSCVSAHAEGYKLFEQSVSSMANAYAGRGAQITDASLVYSNPAAITQLDGAQLSAGVSLIDATTHYRNAQAQSANGQSVVGRSNGKNSLNEAIPFLFYSNKVSDSLSWGIGFYVPFGLSSDYDDDFVGRYFADETAIEVVSLQPAIGYKLNEQWSVGAGIAINRAEGTLSKFKDHSGLCELGETTTNAMFGAPVYNDAYCNSHYEV
;
A
#
# COMPACT_ATOMS: atom_id res chain seq x y z
N MET A 1 26.23 -38.10 22.93
CA MET A 1 26.61 -36.70 23.16
C MET A 1 26.70 -35.85 21.88
N TYR A 2 27.14 -36.38 20.75
CA TYR A 2 27.24 -35.65 19.47
C TYR A 2 25.87 -35.34 18.83
N MET A 3 24.91 -36.26 18.88
CA MET A 3 23.54 -36.05 18.36
C MET A 3 22.79 -34.96 19.10
N ILE A 4 22.90 -34.91 20.44
CA ILE A 4 22.20 -33.90 21.27
C ILE A 4 22.67 -32.48 20.96
N ARG A 5 23.94 -32.29 20.62
CA ARG A 5 24.47 -30.97 20.20
C ARG A 5 23.91 -30.52 18.87
N LYS A 6 23.74 -31.41 17.89
CA LYS A 6 23.16 -31.08 16.58
C LYS A 6 21.70 -30.70 16.70
N THR A 7 20.93 -31.42 17.51
CA THR A 7 19.51 -31.10 17.74
C THR A 7 19.34 -29.79 18.48
N ALA A 8 20.20 -29.48 19.47
CA ALA A 8 20.17 -28.21 20.19
C ALA A 8 20.49 -27.01 19.28
N VAL A 9 21.45 -27.14 18.36
CA VAL A 9 21.78 -26.10 17.39
C VAL A 9 20.62 -25.89 16.40
N SER A 10 19.99 -26.97 15.92
CA SER A 10 18.84 -26.87 15.01
C SER A 10 17.65 -26.18 15.68
N ILE A 11 17.37 -26.50 16.95
CA ILE A 11 16.30 -25.87 17.73
C ILE A 11 16.61 -24.38 17.96
N ALA A 12 17.87 -24.02 18.27
CA ALA A 12 18.29 -22.64 18.46
C ALA A 12 18.15 -21.81 17.18
N ILE A 13 18.47 -22.38 16.01
CA ILE A 13 18.30 -21.72 14.71
C ILE A 13 16.81 -21.52 14.40
N ILE A 14 15.96 -22.51 14.65
CA ILE A 14 14.52 -22.41 14.45
C ILE A 14 13.91 -21.38 15.40
N SER A 15 14.34 -21.32 16.65
CA SER A 15 13.86 -20.33 17.63
C SER A 15 14.32 -18.91 17.30
N ALA A 16 15.51 -18.73 16.74
CA ALA A 16 16.00 -17.42 16.28
C ALA A 16 15.24 -16.89 15.05
N LEU A 17 14.77 -17.78 14.17
CA LEU A 17 13.95 -17.46 13.02
C LEU A 17 12.49 -17.12 13.38
N SER A 18 12.00 -17.58 14.53
CA SER A 18 10.63 -17.28 15.01
C SER A 18 10.49 -15.94 15.74
N CYS A 19 11.59 -15.25 16.04
CA CYS A 19 11.57 -13.91 16.64
C CYS A 19 11.42 -12.76 15.61
N VAL A 20 11.18 -13.07 14.34
CA VAL A 20 10.86 -12.05 13.34
C VAL A 20 9.46 -11.55 13.62
N SER A 21 9.33 -10.32 14.09
CA SER A 21 8.03 -9.66 14.24
C SER A 21 7.28 -9.76 12.91
N ALA A 22 6.11 -10.39 12.94
CA ALA A 22 5.23 -10.40 11.78
C ALA A 22 4.70 -8.97 11.59
N HIS A 23 5.27 -8.25 10.63
CA HIS A 23 4.74 -6.96 10.22
C HIS A 23 3.66 -7.22 9.16
N ALA A 24 2.43 -6.81 9.46
CA ALA A 24 1.38 -6.78 8.46
C ALA A 24 1.66 -5.59 7.53
N GLU A 25 1.92 -5.86 6.25
CA GLU A 25 2.04 -4.82 5.23
C GLU A 25 0.62 -4.43 4.80
N GLY A 26 0.17 -3.25 5.22
CA GLY A 26 -1.06 -2.66 4.71
C GLY A 26 -0.84 -2.07 3.30
N TYR A 27 -1.89 -2.09 2.47
CA TYR A 27 -1.93 -1.44 1.14
C TYR A 27 -0.90 -1.95 0.12
N LYS A 28 -0.38 -3.16 0.33
CA LYS A 28 0.52 -3.81 -0.61
C LYS A 28 -0.25 -4.28 -1.83
N LEU A 29 0.27 -3.90 -2.99
CA LEU A 29 -0.23 -4.36 -4.28
C LEU A 29 0.54 -5.62 -4.70
N PHE A 30 -0.17 -6.57 -5.32
CA PHE A 30 0.41 -7.81 -5.82
C PHE A 30 0.43 -7.87 -7.36
N GLU A 31 -0.13 -6.87 -7.99
CA GLU A 31 -0.45 -6.79 -9.43
C GLU A 31 0.78 -6.46 -10.30
N GLN A 32 2.00 -6.74 -9.82
CA GLN A 32 3.25 -6.46 -10.54
C GLN A 32 3.64 -7.54 -11.55
N SER A 33 2.83 -8.57 -11.77
CA SER A 33 3.16 -9.65 -12.72
C SER A 33 1.90 -10.38 -13.17
N VAL A 34 1.64 -10.35 -14.48
CA VAL A 34 0.50 -11.06 -15.09
C VAL A 34 0.68 -12.58 -14.96
N SER A 35 1.90 -13.10 -15.11
CA SER A 35 2.19 -14.53 -14.96
C SER A 35 1.93 -15.02 -13.53
N SER A 36 2.25 -14.20 -12.52
CA SER A 36 1.94 -14.52 -11.13
C SER A 36 0.44 -14.43 -10.84
N MET A 37 -0.25 -13.44 -11.41
CA MET A 37 -1.71 -13.30 -11.31
C MET A 37 -2.44 -14.51 -11.89
N ALA A 38 -2.01 -15.01 -13.05
CA ALA A 38 -2.59 -16.18 -13.69
C ALA A 38 -2.57 -17.43 -12.80
N ASN A 39 -1.65 -17.52 -11.86
CA ASN A 39 -1.53 -18.58 -10.87
C ASN A 39 -2.05 -18.17 -9.48
N ALA A 40 -2.83 -17.09 -9.38
CA ALA A 40 -3.29 -16.52 -8.10
C ALA A 40 -2.13 -16.30 -7.10
N TYR A 41 -0.96 -15.93 -7.62
CA TYR A 41 0.31 -15.73 -6.88
C TYR A 41 0.87 -16.98 -6.18
N ALA A 42 0.28 -18.15 -6.43
CA ALA A 42 0.78 -19.40 -5.88
C ALA A 42 2.18 -19.71 -6.43
N GLY A 43 3.12 -20.03 -5.56
CA GLY A 43 4.49 -20.34 -5.96
C GLY A 43 5.33 -19.17 -6.44
N ARG A 44 4.91 -17.92 -6.26
CA ARG A 44 5.59 -16.70 -6.72
C ARG A 44 7.10 -16.64 -6.41
N GLY A 45 7.52 -17.18 -5.27
CA GLY A 45 8.93 -17.24 -4.89
C GLY A 45 9.70 -18.46 -5.41
N ALA A 46 9.00 -19.42 -6.04
CA ALA A 46 9.60 -20.72 -6.42
C ALA A 46 9.45 -21.06 -7.90
N GLN A 47 8.44 -20.53 -8.58
CA GLN A 47 8.22 -20.77 -10.00
C GLN A 47 9.15 -19.90 -10.84
N ILE A 48 9.74 -20.50 -11.88
CA ILE A 48 10.52 -19.79 -12.89
C ILE A 48 9.57 -19.36 -13.99
N THR A 49 9.24 -18.07 -14.02
CA THR A 49 8.24 -17.53 -14.95
C THR A 49 8.84 -16.60 -15.98
N ASP A 50 9.25 -15.42 -15.59
CA ASP A 50 9.72 -14.35 -16.45
C ASP A 50 10.57 -13.31 -15.67
N ALA A 51 10.91 -12.20 -16.30
CA ALA A 51 11.76 -11.17 -15.71
C ALA A 51 11.18 -10.55 -14.40
N SER A 52 9.90 -10.76 -14.08
CA SER A 52 9.33 -10.29 -12.80
C SER A 52 9.92 -10.98 -11.56
N LEU A 53 10.67 -12.05 -11.75
CA LEU A 53 11.51 -12.67 -10.71
C LEU A 53 12.54 -11.69 -10.12
N VAL A 54 12.94 -10.65 -10.82
CA VAL A 54 13.75 -9.55 -10.29
C VAL A 54 13.15 -9.00 -8.99
N TYR A 55 11.83 -8.89 -8.91
CA TYR A 55 11.11 -8.45 -7.73
C TYR A 55 10.91 -9.57 -6.71
N SER A 56 10.41 -10.70 -7.14
CA SER A 56 9.89 -11.75 -6.25
C SER A 56 10.96 -12.70 -5.73
N ASN A 57 11.96 -13.03 -6.55
CA ASN A 57 13.06 -13.94 -6.21
C ASN A 57 14.30 -13.66 -7.08
N PRO A 58 15.16 -12.71 -6.72
CA PRO A 58 16.36 -12.39 -7.48
C PRO A 58 17.30 -13.58 -7.72
N ALA A 59 17.33 -14.58 -6.84
CA ALA A 59 18.15 -15.78 -7.05
C ALA A 59 17.67 -16.60 -8.26
N ALA A 60 16.37 -16.60 -8.53
CA ALA A 60 15.74 -17.37 -9.60
C ALA A 60 15.99 -16.78 -11.00
N ILE A 61 16.42 -15.52 -11.13
CA ILE A 61 16.77 -14.95 -12.44
C ILE A 61 17.95 -15.66 -13.09
N THR A 62 18.77 -16.40 -12.32
CA THR A 62 19.86 -17.23 -12.86
C THR A 62 19.37 -18.41 -13.70
N GLN A 63 18.09 -18.75 -13.59
CA GLN A 63 17.46 -19.85 -14.33
C GLN A 63 16.74 -19.38 -15.60
N LEU A 64 16.68 -18.05 -15.82
CA LEU A 64 16.14 -17.48 -17.04
C LEU A 64 17.19 -17.51 -18.14
N ASP A 65 16.77 -17.86 -19.35
CA ASP A 65 17.67 -17.91 -20.51
C ASP A 65 17.72 -16.57 -21.23
N GLY A 66 18.94 -16.10 -21.49
CA GLY A 66 19.18 -14.89 -22.28
C GLY A 66 18.67 -13.61 -21.64
N ALA A 67 18.30 -12.66 -22.49
CA ALA A 67 17.67 -11.41 -22.11
C ALA A 67 16.14 -11.57 -22.13
N GLN A 68 15.47 -11.15 -21.06
CA GLN A 68 14.02 -11.19 -20.96
C GLN A 68 13.46 -9.82 -20.54
N LEU A 69 12.33 -9.47 -21.12
CA LEU A 69 11.56 -8.29 -20.80
C LEU A 69 10.13 -8.70 -20.44
N SER A 70 9.65 -8.23 -19.30
CA SER A 70 8.27 -8.41 -18.87
C SER A 70 7.69 -7.04 -18.55
N ALA A 71 6.63 -6.65 -19.24
CA ALA A 71 5.99 -5.35 -19.06
C ALA A 71 4.48 -5.48 -19.13
N GLY A 72 3.79 -4.65 -18.41
CA GLY A 72 2.34 -4.62 -18.44
C GLY A 72 1.75 -3.51 -17.58
N VAL A 73 0.43 -3.46 -17.59
CA VAL A 73 -0.38 -2.61 -16.72
C VAL A 73 -1.52 -3.44 -16.16
N SER A 74 -1.71 -3.37 -14.86
CA SER A 74 -2.88 -3.93 -14.17
C SER A 74 -3.88 -2.80 -13.90
N LEU A 75 -5.13 -3.00 -14.26
CA LEU A 75 -6.20 -2.04 -13.99
C LEU A 75 -6.99 -2.52 -12.79
N ILE A 76 -7.10 -1.66 -11.78
CA ILE A 76 -7.93 -1.89 -10.60
C ILE A 76 -9.17 -1.01 -10.74
N ASP A 77 -10.35 -1.63 -10.73
CA ASP A 77 -11.64 -0.97 -10.64
C ASP A 77 -12.34 -1.52 -9.40
N ALA A 78 -12.47 -0.68 -8.38
CA ALA A 78 -13.07 -1.07 -7.11
C ALA A 78 -14.07 -0.01 -6.66
N THR A 79 -15.20 -0.47 -6.13
CA THR A 79 -16.21 0.42 -5.55
C THR A 79 -16.57 -0.04 -4.15
N THR A 80 -16.39 0.86 -3.19
CA THR A 80 -16.79 0.66 -1.79
C THR A 80 -18.05 1.46 -1.52
N HIS A 81 -19.04 0.82 -0.91
CA HIS A 81 -20.28 1.47 -0.49
C HIS A 81 -20.29 1.65 1.03
N TYR A 82 -20.63 2.84 1.48
CA TYR A 82 -20.94 3.09 2.89
C TYR A 82 -22.43 3.37 3.08
N ARG A 83 -22.98 2.94 4.20
CA ARG A 83 -24.40 3.10 4.52
C ARG A 83 -24.58 3.38 6.00
N ASN A 84 -25.58 4.24 6.32
CA ASN A 84 -25.94 4.60 7.68
C ASN A 84 -24.73 5.11 8.50
N ALA A 85 -23.81 5.81 7.85
CA ALA A 85 -22.69 6.43 8.52
C ALA A 85 -23.21 7.53 9.48
N GLN A 86 -22.61 7.61 10.66
CA GLN A 86 -22.94 8.61 11.69
C GLN A 86 -21.65 9.16 12.25
N ALA A 87 -21.61 10.45 12.50
CA ALA A 87 -20.49 11.11 13.14
C ALA A 87 -21.00 12.21 14.09
N GLN A 88 -20.16 12.55 15.07
CA GLN A 88 -20.38 13.65 15.99
C GLN A 88 -19.23 14.64 15.87
N SER A 89 -19.55 15.92 15.90
CA SER A 89 -18.59 17.01 15.98
C SER A 89 -17.97 17.10 17.37
N ALA A 90 -16.94 17.93 17.53
CA ALA A 90 -16.22 18.09 18.78
C ALA A 90 -17.09 18.56 19.96
N ASN A 91 -18.17 19.26 19.67
CA ASN A 91 -19.17 19.69 20.69
C ASN A 91 -20.24 18.61 20.98
N GLY A 92 -20.14 17.41 20.42
CA GLY A 92 -21.06 16.28 20.62
C GLY A 92 -22.34 16.33 19.78
N GLN A 93 -22.48 17.30 18.89
CA GLN A 93 -23.61 17.39 17.97
C GLN A 93 -23.48 16.43 16.82
N SER A 94 -24.61 15.94 16.28
CA SER A 94 -24.57 15.10 15.07
C SER A 94 -24.14 15.92 13.86
N VAL A 95 -23.17 15.41 13.11
CA VAL A 95 -22.73 16.02 11.86
C VAL A 95 -23.81 15.83 10.80
N VAL A 96 -24.27 16.95 10.22
CA VAL A 96 -25.22 16.94 9.12
C VAL A 96 -24.49 16.68 7.82
N GLY A 97 -24.97 15.73 7.01
CA GLY A 97 -24.36 15.40 5.73
C GLY A 97 -24.84 14.07 5.16
N ARG A 98 -24.13 13.60 4.14
CA ARG A 98 -24.44 12.36 3.45
C ARG A 98 -24.00 11.14 4.27
N SER A 99 -24.98 10.34 4.69
CA SER A 99 -24.76 9.11 5.46
C SER A 99 -24.65 7.84 4.61
N ASN A 100 -24.92 7.94 3.30
CA ASN A 100 -24.83 6.83 2.35
C ASN A 100 -24.16 7.31 1.08
N GLY A 101 -23.27 6.51 0.53
CA GLY A 101 -22.57 6.86 -0.69
C GLY A 101 -21.65 5.75 -1.17
N LYS A 102 -20.80 6.10 -2.11
CA LYS A 102 -19.79 5.20 -2.66
C LYS A 102 -18.47 5.93 -2.81
N ASN A 103 -17.42 5.19 -2.68
CA ASN A 103 -16.08 5.59 -3.09
C ASN A 103 -15.65 4.66 -4.24
N SER A 104 -15.24 5.20 -5.36
CA SER A 104 -14.84 4.46 -6.56
C SER A 104 -13.37 4.73 -6.87
N LEU A 105 -12.61 3.67 -6.98
CA LEU A 105 -11.20 3.67 -7.30
C LEU A 105 -10.98 3.09 -8.69
N ASN A 106 -10.31 3.83 -9.57
CA ASN A 106 -9.91 3.40 -10.91
C ASN A 106 -8.43 3.71 -11.08
N GLU A 107 -7.58 2.70 -10.89
CA GLU A 107 -6.13 2.89 -10.91
C GLU A 107 -5.45 1.99 -11.94
N ALA A 108 -4.41 2.51 -12.56
CA ALA A 108 -3.56 1.79 -13.51
C ALA A 108 -2.17 1.56 -12.89
N ILE A 109 -1.81 0.31 -12.67
CA ILE A 109 -0.56 -0.09 -12.03
C ILE A 109 0.41 -0.61 -13.09
N PRO A 110 1.35 0.21 -13.56
CA PRO A 110 2.35 -0.20 -14.53
C PRO A 110 3.46 -1.01 -13.86
N PHE A 111 4.03 -1.94 -14.64
CA PHE A 111 5.26 -2.63 -14.26
C PHE A 111 6.13 -2.89 -15.49
N LEU A 112 7.44 -2.91 -15.25
CA LEU A 112 8.46 -3.20 -16.24
C LEU A 112 9.62 -3.93 -15.56
N PHE A 113 9.97 -5.11 -16.04
CA PHE A 113 11.09 -5.88 -15.56
C PHE A 113 11.97 -6.29 -16.73
N TYR A 114 13.26 -6.17 -16.53
CA TYR A 114 14.26 -6.67 -17.45
C TYR A 114 15.26 -7.55 -16.71
N SER A 115 15.63 -8.66 -17.28
CA SER A 115 16.70 -9.51 -16.78
C SER A 115 17.60 -9.95 -17.92
N ASN A 116 18.88 -10.18 -17.61
CA ASN A 116 19.85 -10.68 -18.59
C ASN A 116 20.87 -11.61 -17.92
N LYS A 117 21.10 -12.72 -18.57
CA LYS A 117 22.12 -13.68 -18.19
C LYS A 117 23.47 -13.23 -18.76
N VAL A 118 24.43 -12.93 -17.91
CA VAL A 118 25.75 -12.44 -18.26
C VAL A 118 26.72 -13.62 -18.49
N SER A 119 26.56 -14.66 -17.65
CA SER A 119 27.33 -15.93 -17.76
C SER A 119 26.47 -17.06 -17.22
N ASP A 120 26.99 -18.29 -17.27
CA ASP A 120 26.30 -19.47 -16.72
C ASP A 120 26.01 -19.35 -15.23
N SER A 121 26.73 -18.50 -14.50
CA SER A 121 26.57 -18.31 -13.07
C SER A 121 26.01 -16.95 -12.69
N LEU A 122 26.06 -15.95 -13.56
CA LEU A 122 25.74 -14.57 -13.22
C LEU A 122 24.58 -14.03 -14.06
N SER A 123 23.57 -13.52 -13.40
CA SER A 123 22.47 -12.78 -14.00
C SER A 123 22.22 -11.48 -13.24
N TRP A 124 21.72 -10.47 -13.93
CA TRP A 124 21.29 -9.22 -13.33
C TRP A 124 19.90 -8.84 -13.88
N GLY A 125 19.25 -7.96 -13.20
CA GLY A 125 17.97 -7.42 -13.65
C GLY A 125 17.66 -6.08 -13.03
N ILE A 126 16.64 -5.44 -13.57
CA ILE A 126 16.07 -4.19 -13.05
C ILE A 126 14.57 -4.25 -13.16
N GLY A 127 13.89 -3.78 -12.11
CA GLY A 127 12.43 -3.70 -12.05
C GLY A 127 11.97 -2.29 -11.78
N PHE A 128 10.89 -1.89 -12.46
CA PHE A 128 10.09 -0.71 -12.16
C PHE A 128 8.66 -1.16 -11.89
N TYR A 129 8.11 -0.82 -10.73
CA TYR A 129 6.79 -1.30 -10.32
C TYR A 129 6.23 -0.44 -9.19
N VAL A 130 4.94 -0.62 -8.88
CA VAL A 130 4.20 0.05 -7.81
C VAL A 130 3.88 -0.97 -6.71
N PRO A 131 4.66 -1.02 -5.60
CA PRO A 131 4.45 -2.01 -4.55
C PRO A 131 3.33 -1.67 -3.58
N PHE A 132 2.97 -0.39 -3.44
CA PHE A 132 1.93 0.07 -2.52
C PHE A 132 1.09 1.13 -3.17
N GLY A 133 -0.21 1.05 -2.98
CA GLY A 133 -1.18 2.03 -3.42
C GLY A 133 -2.45 1.96 -2.60
N LEU A 134 -3.00 3.11 -2.30
CA LEU A 134 -4.31 3.30 -1.69
C LEU A 134 -4.84 4.63 -2.21
N SER A 135 -6.10 4.67 -2.56
CA SER A 135 -6.82 5.92 -2.76
C SER A 135 -8.22 5.79 -2.22
N SER A 136 -8.66 6.80 -1.53
CA SER A 136 -10.01 6.92 -0.97
C SER A 136 -10.36 8.40 -0.96
N ASP A 137 -11.44 8.75 -1.65
CA ASP A 137 -11.93 10.11 -1.79
C ASP A 137 -13.43 10.11 -1.52
N TYR A 138 -13.85 10.82 -0.50
CA TYR A 138 -15.25 10.95 -0.10
C TYR A 138 -15.81 12.29 -0.56
N ASP A 139 -17.12 12.36 -0.75
CA ASP A 139 -17.81 13.60 -1.07
C ASP A 139 -17.65 14.62 0.09
N ASP A 140 -17.49 15.90 -0.22
CA ASP A 140 -17.33 17.00 0.77
C ASP A 140 -18.43 17.05 1.83
N ASP A 141 -19.61 16.54 1.50
CA ASP A 141 -20.77 16.47 2.41
C ASP A 141 -20.86 15.14 3.18
N PHE A 142 -19.84 14.27 3.11
CA PHE A 142 -19.79 13.05 3.91
C PHE A 142 -19.81 13.36 5.40
N VAL A 143 -20.65 12.64 6.17
CA VAL A 143 -20.76 12.85 7.62
C VAL A 143 -19.43 12.61 8.36
N GLY A 144 -18.54 11.78 7.82
CA GLY A 144 -17.22 11.47 8.40
C GLY A 144 -16.10 12.44 7.99
N ARG A 145 -16.35 13.52 7.28
CA ARG A 145 -15.34 14.46 6.73
C ARG A 145 -14.37 15.04 7.74
N TYR A 146 -14.73 15.09 9.01
CA TYR A 146 -13.84 15.54 10.10
C TYR A 146 -12.79 14.50 10.50
N PHE A 147 -12.94 13.23 10.08
CA PHE A 147 -11.99 12.17 10.32
C PHE A 147 -11.09 11.93 9.11
N ALA A 148 -11.68 11.85 7.93
CA ALA A 148 -10.98 11.71 6.65
C ALA A 148 -11.92 12.16 5.51
N ASP A 149 -11.35 12.82 4.54
CA ASP A 149 -11.96 13.24 3.29
C ASP A 149 -11.26 12.54 2.14
N GLU A 150 -10.04 12.94 1.82
CA GLU A 150 -9.18 12.23 0.88
C GLU A 150 -8.00 11.57 1.60
N THR A 151 -7.70 10.35 1.21
CA THR A 151 -6.47 9.64 1.61
C THR A 151 -5.90 8.93 0.39
N ALA A 152 -4.73 9.32 -0.07
CA ALA A 152 -4.04 8.67 -1.15
C ALA A 152 -2.59 8.37 -0.76
N ILE A 153 -2.11 7.19 -1.13
CA ILE A 153 -0.71 6.78 -0.99
C ILE A 153 -0.31 6.07 -2.27
N GLU A 154 0.76 6.53 -2.88
CA GLU A 154 1.39 5.90 -4.03
C GLU A 154 2.88 5.70 -3.77
N VAL A 155 3.37 4.50 -4.03
CA VAL A 155 4.81 4.20 -3.93
C VAL A 155 5.27 3.59 -5.24
N VAL A 156 6.23 4.24 -5.88
CA VAL A 156 6.90 3.75 -7.08
C VAL A 156 8.29 3.26 -6.72
N SER A 157 8.67 2.10 -7.26
CA SER A 157 9.94 1.43 -6.94
C SER A 157 10.77 1.18 -8.18
N LEU A 158 12.06 1.43 -8.05
CA LEU A 158 13.10 0.98 -8.97
C LEU A 158 14.00 -0.02 -8.24
N GLN A 159 14.12 -1.24 -8.75
CA GLN A 159 14.86 -2.31 -8.09
C GLN A 159 15.88 -2.95 -9.02
N PRO A 160 17.17 -2.54 -8.98
CA PRO A 160 18.25 -3.36 -9.48
C PRO A 160 18.42 -4.63 -8.62
N ALA A 161 18.73 -5.74 -9.28
CA ALA A 161 18.96 -7.02 -8.64
C ALA A 161 20.05 -7.82 -9.34
N ILE A 162 20.68 -8.73 -8.60
CA ILE A 162 21.70 -9.65 -9.08
C ILE A 162 21.39 -11.04 -8.56
N GLY A 163 21.61 -12.05 -9.40
CA GLY A 163 21.53 -13.45 -9.06
C GLY A 163 22.84 -14.15 -9.38
N TYR A 164 23.29 -15.04 -8.50
CA TYR A 164 24.49 -15.84 -8.69
C TYR A 164 24.21 -17.30 -8.40
N LYS A 165 24.48 -18.16 -9.40
CA LYS A 165 24.37 -19.62 -9.33
C LYS A 165 25.64 -20.19 -8.74
N LEU A 166 25.55 -20.75 -7.54
CA LEU A 166 26.68 -21.38 -6.85
C LEU A 166 26.97 -22.77 -7.42
N ASN A 167 25.94 -23.54 -7.74
CA ASN A 167 25.98 -24.86 -8.36
C ASN A 167 24.59 -25.21 -8.91
N GLU A 168 24.39 -26.45 -9.41
CA GLU A 168 23.10 -26.88 -9.97
C GLU A 168 21.91 -26.88 -8.98
N GLN A 169 22.19 -26.84 -7.68
CA GLN A 169 21.17 -26.93 -6.62
C GLN A 169 20.95 -25.60 -5.88
N TRP A 170 21.95 -24.71 -5.92
CA TRP A 170 21.96 -23.50 -5.10
C TRP A 170 22.24 -22.25 -5.92
N SER A 171 21.36 -21.28 -5.78
CA SER A 171 21.55 -19.91 -6.26
C SER A 171 21.27 -18.94 -5.12
N VAL A 172 21.96 -17.81 -5.13
CA VAL A 172 21.74 -16.68 -4.22
C VAL A 172 21.41 -15.44 -5.02
N GLY A 173 20.67 -14.54 -4.43
CA GLY A 173 20.31 -13.28 -5.09
C GLY A 173 20.06 -12.18 -4.10
N ALA A 174 20.26 -10.95 -4.56
CA ALA A 174 19.99 -9.74 -3.80
C ALA A 174 19.43 -8.65 -4.72
N GLY A 175 18.59 -7.80 -4.17
CA GLY A 175 18.07 -6.60 -4.83
C GLY A 175 17.96 -5.46 -3.84
N ILE A 176 18.03 -4.24 -4.35
CA ILE A 176 17.84 -3.02 -3.56
C ILE A 176 16.67 -2.26 -4.17
N ALA A 177 15.57 -2.11 -3.42
CA ALA A 177 14.44 -1.29 -3.84
C ALA A 177 14.67 0.18 -3.44
N ILE A 178 14.63 1.06 -4.43
CA ILE A 178 14.68 2.51 -4.27
C ILE A 178 13.24 2.99 -4.47
N ASN A 179 12.64 3.53 -3.41
CA ASN A 179 11.23 3.89 -3.39
C ASN A 179 11.07 5.41 -3.40
N ARG A 180 10.14 5.89 -4.22
CA ARG A 180 9.55 7.23 -4.12
C ARG A 180 8.14 7.05 -3.62
N ALA A 181 7.82 7.67 -2.49
CA ALA A 181 6.48 7.66 -1.90
C ALA A 181 5.88 9.06 -1.99
N GLU A 182 4.63 9.12 -2.41
CA GLU A 182 3.79 10.32 -2.38
C GLU A 182 2.53 9.97 -1.58
N GLY A 183 2.04 10.92 -0.79
CA GLY A 183 0.83 10.72 0.01
C GLY A 183 0.05 12.01 0.13
N THR A 184 -1.25 11.92 -0.04
CA THR A 184 -2.21 12.99 0.20
C THR A 184 -3.09 12.59 1.38
N LEU A 185 -3.30 13.51 2.29
CA LEU A 185 -4.21 13.33 3.41
C LEU A 185 -4.98 14.62 3.61
N SER A 186 -6.29 14.56 3.41
CA SER A 186 -7.18 15.69 3.63
C SER A 186 -8.28 15.37 4.65
N LYS A 187 -8.78 16.38 5.28
CA LYS A 187 -9.96 16.33 6.14
C LYS A 187 -10.52 17.74 6.35
N PHE A 188 -11.77 17.80 6.70
CA PHE A 188 -12.36 19.03 7.20
C PHE A 188 -11.97 19.25 8.66
N LYS A 189 -11.67 20.48 9.02
CA LYS A 189 -11.40 20.87 10.39
C LYS A 189 -12.73 21.30 11.06
N ASP A 190 -13.04 20.66 12.16
CA ASP A 190 -14.23 20.95 12.95
C ASP A 190 -13.99 22.21 13.80
N HIS A 191 -14.74 23.25 13.52
CA HIS A 191 -14.76 24.52 14.26
C HIS A 191 -16.03 24.69 15.12
N SER A 192 -16.84 23.65 15.27
CA SER A 192 -18.13 23.70 15.97
C SER A 192 -18.06 24.34 17.36
N GLY A 193 -17.01 24.05 18.15
CA GLY A 193 -16.81 24.64 19.46
C GLY A 193 -16.56 26.15 19.44
N LEU A 194 -15.89 26.67 18.39
CA LEU A 194 -15.69 28.13 18.22
C LEU A 194 -16.96 28.82 17.72
N CYS A 195 -17.70 28.16 16.82
CA CYS A 195 -18.98 28.65 16.33
C CYS A 195 -20.02 28.73 17.45
N GLU A 196 -20.09 27.75 18.34
CA GLU A 196 -20.98 27.75 19.49
C GLU A 196 -20.69 28.90 20.47
N LEU A 197 -19.39 29.21 20.69
CA LEU A 197 -18.97 30.37 21.46
C LEU A 197 -19.40 31.69 20.79
N GLY A 198 -19.22 31.77 19.46
CA GLY A 198 -19.67 32.92 18.65
C GLY A 198 -21.19 33.09 18.67
N GLU A 199 -21.94 32.00 18.58
CA GLU A 199 -23.39 31.96 18.64
C GLU A 199 -23.91 32.46 19.99
N THR A 200 -23.32 31.97 21.09
CA THR A 200 -23.69 32.41 22.44
C THR A 200 -23.50 33.93 22.61
N THR A 201 -22.42 34.47 22.03
CA THR A 201 -22.11 35.89 22.08
C THR A 201 -23.00 36.72 21.16
N THR A 202 -23.31 36.23 19.94
CA THR A 202 -24.19 36.93 18.99
C THR A 202 -25.67 36.84 19.36
N ASN A 203 -26.14 35.72 19.91
CA ASN A 203 -27.48 35.58 20.44
C ASN A 203 -27.73 36.53 21.62
N ALA A 204 -26.73 36.72 22.46
CA ALA A 204 -26.80 37.72 23.52
C ALA A 204 -26.90 39.16 22.97
N MET A 205 -26.37 39.43 21.77
CA MET A 205 -26.40 40.76 21.16
C MET A 205 -27.56 40.98 20.17
N PHE A 206 -27.96 39.94 19.40
CA PHE A 206 -28.84 40.10 18.22
C PHE A 206 -30.07 39.18 18.19
N GLY A 207 -30.20 38.23 19.10
CA GLY A 207 -31.44 37.45 19.31
C GLY A 207 -31.76 36.37 18.25
N ALA A 208 -30.81 35.93 17.42
CA ALA A 208 -31.03 34.88 16.43
C ALA A 208 -29.87 33.88 16.37
N PRO A 209 -30.14 32.58 16.37
CA PRO A 209 -29.10 31.56 16.24
C PRO A 209 -28.49 31.54 14.82
N VAL A 210 -27.15 31.59 14.71
CA VAL A 210 -26.39 31.60 13.44
C VAL A 210 -25.57 30.34 13.28
N TYR A 211 -25.82 29.30 14.08
CA TYR A 211 -25.09 28.03 13.92
C TYR A 211 -25.53 27.30 12.67
N ASN A 212 -24.58 27.10 11.77
CA ASN A 212 -24.73 26.22 10.62
C ASN A 212 -23.39 25.47 10.40
N ASP A 213 -23.44 24.14 10.52
CA ASP A 213 -22.26 23.27 10.31
C ASP A 213 -21.53 23.55 8.98
N ALA A 214 -22.26 23.95 7.92
CA ALA A 214 -21.68 24.30 6.64
C ALA A 214 -20.68 25.47 6.69
N TYR A 215 -20.81 26.35 7.69
CA TYR A 215 -19.92 27.51 7.87
C TYR A 215 -18.90 27.33 9.00
N CYS A 216 -19.00 26.23 9.75
CA CYS A 216 -18.18 25.97 10.94
C CYS A 216 -17.08 24.93 10.68
N ASN A 217 -16.68 24.75 9.44
CA ASN A 217 -15.60 23.87 9.05
C ASN A 217 -14.65 24.53 8.05
N SER A 218 -13.46 23.97 7.90
CA SER A 218 -12.52 24.33 6.83
C SER A 218 -11.82 23.07 6.32
N HIS A 219 -11.62 23.00 5.02
CA HIS A 219 -10.85 21.91 4.40
C HIS A 219 -9.35 22.10 4.69
N TYR A 220 -8.66 21.00 4.97
CA TYR A 220 -7.23 20.95 5.24
C TYR A 220 -6.60 19.75 4.55
N GLU A 221 -5.57 20.02 3.74
CA GLU A 221 -4.82 19.03 2.97
C GLU A 221 -3.33 19.08 3.35
N VAL A 222 -2.69 17.92 3.43
CA VAL A 222 -1.24 17.75 3.64
C VAL A 222 -0.69 16.70 2.70
#